data_38bf53c5b501664fd26e65e97dadc498
#
_entry.id   38bf53c5b501664fd26e65e97dadc498
#
_cell.length_a   1.000
_cell.length_b   1.000
_cell.length_c   1.000
_cell.angle_alpha   90.00
_cell.angle_beta   90.00
_cell.angle_gamma   90.00
#
_symmetry.space_group_name_H-M   'P 1'
#
loop_
_entity.id
_entity.type
_entity.pdbx_description
1 polymer ?
#
loop_
_entity_poly.entity_id
_entity_poly.type
_entity_poly.pdbx_seq_one_letter_code
_entity_poly.pdbx_strand_id
1 'polypeptide(L)'
;SLIYAENHPERALSLILRGIFICRKSELHWFYQDGASHIFPDAFEPYRDHIPQDEQDDLISAYYKRLTSDDVETRRGAAREWTRWEMATSRLFPDPEYLDKAEDLDFAVAFARIECHYFVNNIFVEEAYILNNADKISHIPCYMVQGRYDLVCPARSAWELSKALPNSNLTIVPDSGHSMGEVS
;
A
#
# COMPACT_ATOMS: atom_id res chain seq x y z
N SER A 1 11.68 5.44 -0.81
CA SER A 1 12.63 6.22 0.03
C SER A 1 13.54 5.32 0.86
N LEU A 2 13.01 4.34 1.63
CA LEU A 2 13.83 3.46 2.49
C LEU A 2 14.89 2.69 1.68
N ILE A 3 14.50 1.93 0.66
CA ILE A 3 15.42 1.18 -0.20
C ILE A 3 16.49 2.10 -0.82
N TYR A 4 16.14 3.31 -1.22
CA TYR A 4 17.12 4.27 -1.71
C TYR A 4 18.14 4.66 -0.64
N ALA A 5 17.66 5.00 0.57
CA ALA A 5 18.55 5.36 1.67
C ALA A 5 19.46 4.19 2.10
N GLU A 6 18.95 2.95 2.12
CA GLU A 6 19.73 1.75 2.44
C GLU A 6 20.83 1.45 1.41
N ASN A 7 20.63 1.85 0.15
CA ASN A 7 21.63 1.68 -0.90
C ASN A 7 22.55 2.90 -1.06
N HIS A 8 22.14 4.08 -0.58
CA HIS A 8 22.85 5.34 -0.69
C HIS A 8 22.78 6.15 0.62
N PRO A 9 23.22 5.56 1.76
CA PRO A 9 23.07 6.22 3.07
C PRO A 9 23.79 7.56 3.16
N GLU A 10 24.88 7.73 2.40
CA GLU A 10 25.65 8.99 2.33
C GLU A 10 24.87 10.14 1.66
N ARG A 11 23.74 9.84 1.01
CA ARG A 11 22.89 10.85 0.33
C ARG A 11 21.64 11.22 1.14
N ALA A 12 21.41 10.58 2.27
CA ALA A 12 20.23 10.80 3.11
C ALA A 12 20.66 11.52 4.41
N LEU A 13 20.23 12.75 4.58
CA LEU A 13 20.51 13.53 5.80
C LEU A 13 19.50 13.20 6.91
N SER A 14 18.25 12.94 6.54
CA SER A 14 17.16 12.51 7.41
C SER A 14 16.06 11.85 6.61
N LEU A 15 15.20 11.09 7.29
CA LEU A 15 14.03 10.47 6.71
C LEU A 15 12.76 11.00 7.40
N ILE A 16 11.79 11.42 6.60
CA ILE A 16 10.44 11.77 7.06
C ILE A 16 9.48 10.83 6.33
N LEU A 17 8.87 9.93 7.07
CA LEU A 17 8.06 8.83 6.54
C LEU A 17 6.64 8.91 7.09
N ARG A 18 5.66 8.56 6.25
CA ARG A 18 4.27 8.38 6.65
C ARG A 18 3.65 7.17 5.93
N GLY A 19 2.59 6.59 6.51
CA GLY A 19 1.92 5.45 5.90
C GLY A 19 2.92 4.36 5.56
N ILE A 20 3.61 3.85 6.58
CA ILE A 20 4.79 3.02 6.41
C ILE A 20 4.42 1.67 5.83
N PHE A 21 4.90 1.42 4.61
CA PHE A 21 4.77 0.18 3.88
C PHE A 21 6.15 -0.40 3.58
N ILE A 22 6.42 -1.61 4.01
CA ILE A 22 7.70 -2.29 3.83
C ILE A 22 7.62 -3.46 2.85
N CYS A 23 6.47 -3.60 2.20
CA CYS A 23 6.18 -4.49 1.07
C CYS A 23 6.52 -5.97 1.32
N ARG A 24 6.17 -6.46 2.49
CA ARG A 24 6.22 -7.91 2.77
C ARG A 24 5.01 -8.61 2.15
N LYS A 25 5.15 -9.88 1.83
CA LYS A 25 4.03 -10.71 1.37
C LYS A 25 2.84 -10.70 2.33
N SER A 26 3.10 -10.63 3.64
CA SER A 26 2.06 -10.54 4.65
C SER A 26 1.26 -9.22 4.61
N GLU A 27 1.88 -8.11 4.20
CA GLU A 27 1.19 -6.82 4.04
C GLU A 27 0.35 -6.81 2.77
N LEU A 28 0.88 -7.38 1.68
CA LEU A 28 0.12 -7.55 0.43
C LEU A 28 -1.07 -8.50 0.62
N HIS A 29 -0.86 -9.63 1.32
CA HIS A 29 -1.94 -10.55 1.65
C HIS A 29 -3.01 -9.89 2.53
N TRP A 30 -2.59 -9.15 3.57
CA TRP A 30 -3.49 -8.40 4.44
C TRP A 30 -4.42 -7.47 3.65
N PHE A 31 -3.86 -6.72 2.72
CA PHE A 31 -4.63 -5.67 2.07
C PHE A 31 -5.40 -6.17 0.83
N TYR A 32 -4.78 -7.04 0.02
CA TYR A 32 -5.36 -7.43 -1.27
C TYR A 32 -5.99 -8.82 -1.30
N GLN A 33 -5.83 -9.64 -0.25
CA GLN A 33 -6.34 -11.01 -0.26
C GLN A 33 -7.26 -11.31 0.93
N ASP A 34 -6.74 -11.29 2.15
CA ASP A 34 -7.51 -11.67 3.34
C ASP A 34 -6.97 -10.94 4.57
N GLY A 35 -7.75 -9.99 5.08
CA GLY A 35 -7.38 -9.15 6.22
C GLY A 35 -8.22 -7.88 6.25
N ALA A 36 -7.89 -6.84 5.48
CA ALA A 36 -8.68 -5.61 5.39
C ALA A 36 -10.10 -5.87 4.90
N SER A 37 -10.33 -6.92 4.12
CA SER A 37 -11.63 -7.47 3.71
C SER A 37 -12.58 -7.76 4.87
N HIS A 38 -12.06 -8.11 6.04
CA HIS A 38 -12.88 -8.36 7.25
C HIS A 38 -13.46 -7.08 7.86
N ILE A 39 -12.89 -5.93 7.54
CA ILE A 39 -13.29 -4.62 8.07
C ILE A 39 -14.11 -3.85 7.03
N PHE A 40 -13.80 -4.02 5.76
CA PHE A 40 -14.49 -3.43 4.61
C PHE A 40 -15.04 -4.50 3.65
N PRO A 41 -15.93 -5.41 4.11
CA PRO A 41 -16.44 -6.49 3.24
C PRO A 41 -17.25 -5.96 2.05
N ASP A 42 -17.98 -4.87 2.25
CA ASP A 42 -18.80 -4.20 1.25
C ASP A 42 -17.98 -3.57 0.11
N ALA A 43 -16.82 -3.03 0.42
CA ALA A 43 -15.88 -2.50 -0.59
C ALA A 43 -15.02 -3.61 -1.23
N PHE A 44 -14.75 -4.69 -0.48
CA PHE A 44 -13.93 -5.80 -0.97
C PHE A 44 -14.68 -6.71 -1.95
N GLU A 45 -15.98 -6.94 -1.76
CA GLU A 45 -16.76 -7.82 -2.64
C GLU A 45 -16.70 -7.39 -4.11
N PRO A 46 -16.94 -6.13 -4.51
CA PRO A 46 -16.80 -5.71 -5.91
C PRO A 46 -15.38 -5.89 -6.46
N TYR A 47 -14.35 -5.64 -5.64
CA TYR A 47 -12.96 -5.84 -6.00
C TYR A 47 -12.68 -7.33 -6.26
N ARG A 48 -13.06 -8.22 -5.35
CA ARG A 48 -12.90 -9.67 -5.48
C ARG A 48 -13.70 -10.23 -6.66
N ASP A 49 -14.97 -9.86 -6.76
CA ASP A 49 -15.93 -10.46 -7.70
C ASP A 49 -15.72 -9.98 -9.14
N HIS A 50 -14.93 -8.93 -9.36
CA HIS A 50 -14.42 -8.57 -10.68
C HIS A 50 -13.50 -9.67 -11.26
N ILE A 51 -12.90 -10.49 -10.42
CA ILE A 51 -12.04 -11.61 -10.80
C ILE A 51 -12.86 -12.91 -10.85
N PRO A 52 -12.76 -13.73 -11.92
CA PRO A 52 -13.37 -15.04 -11.97
C PRO A 52 -12.99 -15.92 -10.76
N GLN A 53 -13.94 -16.71 -10.28
CA GLN A 53 -13.81 -17.47 -9.06
C GLN A 53 -12.59 -18.41 -9.03
N ASP A 54 -12.22 -18.96 -10.16
CA ASP A 54 -11.05 -19.84 -10.32
C ASP A 54 -9.71 -19.14 -10.31
N GLU A 55 -9.71 -17.79 -10.32
CA GLU A 55 -8.51 -16.96 -10.23
C GLU A 55 -8.44 -16.16 -8.89
N GLN A 56 -9.40 -16.32 -7.98
CA GLN A 56 -9.49 -15.51 -6.75
C GLN A 56 -8.49 -15.91 -5.64
N ASP A 57 -7.78 -17.00 -5.78
CA ASP A 57 -6.77 -17.45 -4.81
C ASP A 57 -5.51 -16.55 -4.81
N ASP A 58 -5.30 -15.78 -5.88
CA ASP A 58 -4.22 -14.77 -5.99
C ASP A 58 -4.73 -13.54 -6.75
N LEU A 59 -5.40 -12.66 -6.02
CA LEU A 59 -6.04 -11.48 -6.60
C LEU A 59 -5.02 -10.53 -7.25
N ILE A 60 -3.83 -10.34 -6.66
CA ILE A 60 -2.81 -9.46 -7.24
C ILE A 60 -2.38 -9.96 -8.62
N SER A 61 -2.06 -11.24 -8.76
CA SER A 61 -1.68 -11.82 -10.05
C SER A 61 -2.83 -11.79 -11.07
N ALA A 62 -4.06 -12.04 -10.61
CA ALA A 62 -5.25 -11.98 -11.44
C ALA A 62 -5.55 -10.56 -11.96
N TYR A 63 -5.37 -9.55 -11.10
CA TYR A 63 -5.45 -8.14 -11.50
C TYR A 63 -4.33 -7.74 -12.46
N TYR A 64 -3.09 -8.17 -12.20
CA TYR A 64 -1.96 -7.87 -13.07
C TYR A 64 -2.17 -8.36 -14.50
N LYS A 65 -2.68 -9.57 -14.67
CA LYS A 65 -3.06 -10.14 -15.96
C LYS A 65 -4.04 -9.24 -16.72
N ARG A 66 -5.03 -8.66 -16.04
CA ARG A 66 -6.03 -7.77 -16.63
C ARG A 66 -5.50 -6.37 -16.88
N LEU A 67 -4.76 -5.83 -15.94
CA LEU A 67 -4.14 -4.51 -16.03
C LEU A 67 -3.10 -4.40 -17.15
N THR A 68 -2.53 -5.53 -17.56
CA THR A 68 -1.57 -5.61 -18.67
C THR A 68 -2.18 -6.12 -19.97
N SER A 69 -3.50 -6.36 -20.01
CA SER A 69 -4.22 -6.80 -21.22
C SER A 69 -4.15 -5.75 -22.32
N ASP A 70 -4.07 -6.22 -23.58
CA ASP A 70 -4.19 -5.37 -24.77
C ASP A 70 -5.64 -4.85 -24.96
N ASP A 71 -6.63 -5.58 -24.43
CA ASP A 71 -8.02 -5.14 -24.44
C ASP A 71 -8.24 -3.98 -23.46
N VAL A 72 -8.65 -2.84 -24.02
CA VAL A 72 -8.80 -1.58 -23.28
C VAL A 72 -9.89 -1.68 -22.22
N GLU A 73 -11.00 -2.34 -22.53
CA GLU A 73 -12.14 -2.44 -21.59
C GLU A 73 -11.80 -3.35 -20.40
N THR A 74 -11.15 -4.48 -20.64
CA THR A 74 -10.64 -5.36 -19.58
C THR A 74 -9.66 -4.59 -18.67
N ARG A 75 -8.73 -3.85 -19.25
CA ARG A 75 -7.73 -3.08 -18.51
C ARG A 75 -8.37 -1.97 -17.66
N ARG A 76 -9.31 -1.22 -18.24
CA ARG A 76 -10.02 -0.13 -17.55
C ARG A 76 -10.93 -0.65 -16.44
N GLY A 77 -11.66 -1.73 -16.68
CA GLY A 77 -12.49 -2.37 -15.68
C GLY A 77 -11.69 -2.80 -14.45
N ALA A 78 -10.60 -3.50 -14.66
CA ALA A 78 -9.72 -3.92 -13.57
C ALA A 78 -9.09 -2.72 -12.83
N ALA A 79 -8.65 -1.71 -13.55
CA ALA A 79 -8.07 -0.52 -12.95
C ALA A 79 -9.06 0.24 -12.07
N ARG A 80 -10.31 0.35 -12.51
CA ARG A 80 -11.37 1.00 -11.74
C ARG A 80 -11.64 0.27 -10.42
N GLU A 81 -11.80 -1.05 -10.43
CA GLU A 81 -12.12 -1.81 -9.22
C GLU A 81 -10.92 -1.84 -8.25
N TRP A 82 -9.70 -1.95 -8.75
CA TRP A 82 -8.49 -1.79 -7.94
C TRP A 82 -8.45 -0.43 -7.24
N THR A 83 -8.66 0.65 -8.01
CA THR A 83 -8.60 2.01 -7.49
C THR A 83 -9.75 2.29 -6.51
N ARG A 84 -10.95 1.75 -6.75
CA ARG A 84 -12.07 1.86 -5.80
C ARG A 84 -11.75 1.24 -4.46
N TRP A 85 -11.16 0.04 -4.46
CA TRP A 85 -10.72 -0.63 -3.24
C TRP A 85 -9.75 0.24 -2.45
N GLU A 86 -8.72 0.77 -3.11
CA GLU A 86 -7.72 1.67 -2.51
C GLU A 86 -8.36 2.94 -1.93
N MET A 87 -9.23 3.58 -2.70
CA MET A 87 -9.84 4.84 -2.27
C MET A 87 -10.85 4.64 -1.14
N ALA A 88 -11.60 3.53 -1.14
CA ALA A 88 -12.58 3.23 -0.10
C ALA A 88 -11.95 2.98 1.27
N THR A 89 -10.72 2.47 1.31
CA THR A 89 -10.04 2.03 2.54
C THR A 89 -8.98 3.01 3.05
N SER A 90 -8.62 4.02 2.25
CA SER A 90 -7.53 4.95 2.58
C SER A 90 -7.89 5.98 3.65
N ARG A 91 -9.17 6.18 3.97
CA ARG A 91 -9.62 7.17 4.97
C ARG A 91 -10.44 6.49 6.06
N LEU A 92 -10.33 7.03 7.28
CA LEU A 92 -11.13 6.58 8.41
C LEU A 92 -12.63 6.86 8.21
N PHE A 93 -12.94 8.02 7.63
CA PHE A 93 -14.30 8.37 7.25
C PHE A 93 -14.46 8.38 5.74
N PRO A 94 -15.60 7.85 5.21
CA PRO A 94 -15.87 7.84 3.79
C PRO A 94 -15.78 9.23 3.16
N ASP A 95 -15.15 9.31 2.01
CA ASP A 95 -15.04 10.55 1.23
C ASP A 95 -15.46 10.26 -0.21
N PRO A 96 -16.68 10.67 -0.61
CA PRO A 96 -17.20 10.43 -1.95
C PRO A 96 -16.33 11.05 -3.05
N GLU A 97 -15.78 12.26 -2.83
CA GLU A 97 -14.92 12.93 -3.81
C GLU A 97 -13.60 12.15 -4.03
N TYR A 98 -13.15 11.45 -3.00
CA TYR A 98 -11.98 10.61 -3.09
C TYR A 98 -12.26 9.32 -3.88
N LEU A 99 -13.45 8.74 -3.72
CA LEU A 99 -13.91 7.59 -4.50
C LEU A 99 -14.07 7.91 -5.99
N ASP A 100 -14.46 9.13 -6.33
CA ASP A 100 -14.64 9.59 -7.72
C ASP A 100 -13.35 9.51 -8.56
N LYS A 101 -12.17 9.45 -7.92
CA LYS A 101 -10.89 9.23 -8.63
C LYS A 101 -10.83 7.92 -9.39
N ALA A 102 -11.57 6.91 -8.96
CA ALA A 102 -11.65 5.63 -9.66
C ALA A 102 -12.38 5.73 -11.00
N GLU A 103 -13.19 6.77 -11.18
CA GLU A 103 -13.91 7.04 -12.44
C GLU A 103 -13.04 7.82 -13.45
N ASP A 104 -11.95 8.45 -13.02
CA ASP A 104 -10.90 8.92 -13.92
C ASP A 104 -10.06 7.72 -14.39
N LEU A 105 -10.46 7.14 -15.53
CA LEU A 105 -9.87 5.90 -16.04
C LEU A 105 -8.40 6.04 -16.43
N ASP A 106 -7.94 7.22 -16.82
CA ASP A 106 -6.53 7.44 -17.14
C ASP A 106 -5.68 7.45 -15.87
N PHE A 107 -6.17 8.11 -14.81
CA PHE A 107 -5.57 8.02 -13.48
C PHE A 107 -5.60 6.57 -12.95
N ALA A 108 -6.77 5.93 -12.96
CA ALA A 108 -6.95 4.59 -12.42
C ALA A 108 -6.02 3.56 -13.09
N VAL A 109 -5.89 3.61 -14.43
CA VAL A 109 -5.00 2.71 -15.18
C VAL A 109 -3.54 2.95 -14.82
N ALA A 110 -3.10 4.21 -14.73
CA ALA A 110 -1.72 4.53 -14.37
C ALA A 110 -1.40 4.07 -12.94
N PHE A 111 -2.29 4.39 -12.00
CA PHE A 111 -2.18 4.07 -10.58
C PHE A 111 -2.11 2.54 -10.37
N ALA A 112 -3.16 1.81 -10.75
CA ALA A 112 -3.26 0.38 -10.54
C ALA A 112 -2.15 -0.43 -11.23
N ARG A 113 -1.76 -0.06 -12.46
CA ARG A 113 -0.69 -0.76 -13.19
C ARG A 113 0.67 -0.61 -12.53
N ILE A 114 0.99 0.59 -12.05
CA ILE A 114 2.28 0.84 -11.39
C ILE A 114 2.35 0.05 -10.09
N GLU A 115 1.35 0.14 -9.23
CA GLU A 115 1.32 -0.58 -7.96
C GLU A 115 1.40 -2.09 -8.16
N CYS A 116 0.46 -2.63 -8.93
CA CYS A 116 0.37 -4.06 -9.17
C CYS A 116 1.65 -4.62 -9.81
N HIS A 117 2.28 -3.86 -10.73
CA HIS A 117 3.57 -4.24 -11.31
C HIS A 117 4.66 -4.37 -10.26
N TYR A 118 4.75 -3.44 -9.31
CA TYR A 118 5.71 -3.54 -8.22
C TYR A 118 5.40 -4.73 -7.31
N PHE A 119 4.13 -4.98 -7.02
CA PHE A 119 3.71 -6.04 -6.08
C PHE A 119 3.98 -7.45 -6.63
N VAL A 120 3.63 -7.74 -7.88
CA VAL A 120 3.91 -9.05 -8.48
C VAL A 120 5.41 -9.33 -8.63
N ASN A 121 6.25 -8.28 -8.65
CA ASN A 121 7.70 -8.40 -8.72
C ASN A 121 8.39 -8.22 -7.35
N ASN A 122 7.66 -8.29 -6.23
CA ASN A 122 8.20 -8.10 -4.86
C ASN A 122 9.02 -6.82 -4.73
N ILE A 123 8.56 -5.71 -5.38
CA ILE A 123 9.29 -4.43 -5.48
C ILE A 123 10.76 -4.57 -5.91
N PHE A 124 11.07 -5.66 -6.63
CA PHE A 124 12.42 -5.99 -7.15
C PHE A 124 13.48 -6.19 -6.08
N VAL A 125 13.09 -6.59 -4.86
CA VAL A 125 14.00 -6.94 -3.77
C VAL A 125 13.54 -8.24 -3.08
N GLU A 126 14.43 -8.80 -2.23
CA GLU A 126 14.10 -9.97 -1.45
C GLU A 126 13.08 -9.68 -0.34
N GLU A 127 12.39 -10.71 0.11
CA GLU A 127 11.44 -10.62 1.23
C GLU A 127 12.09 -10.01 2.47
N ALA A 128 11.39 -9.08 3.11
CA ALA A 128 11.85 -8.34 4.28
C ALA A 128 13.14 -7.51 4.07
N TYR A 129 13.50 -7.18 2.82
CA TYR A 129 14.70 -6.43 2.48
C TYR A 129 14.91 -5.19 3.35
N ILE A 130 13.88 -4.36 3.53
CA ILE A 130 13.96 -3.11 4.30
C ILE A 130 14.34 -3.38 5.77
N LEU A 131 13.71 -4.36 6.42
CA LEU A 131 14.04 -4.66 7.82
C LEU A 131 15.43 -5.31 7.96
N ASN A 132 15.81 -6.15 7.00
CA ASN A 132 17.10 -6.84 6.99
C ASN A 132 18.29 -5.90 6.72
N ASN A 133 18.04 -4.72 6.14
CA ASN A 133 19.06 -3.73 5.82
C ASN A 133 18.92 -2.43 6.65
N ALA A 134 18.05 -2.40 7.64
CA ALA A 134 17.80 -1.21 8.45
C ALA A 134 19.05 -0.70 9.19
N ASP A 135 20.00 -1.57 9.51
CA ASP A 135 21.29 -1.23 10.14
C ASP A 135 22.09 -0.24 9.29
N LYS A 136 22.01 -0.31 7.96
CA LYS A 136 22.70 0.59 7.04
C LYS A 136 22.31 2.06 7.20
N ILE A 137 21.09 2.32 7.67
CA ILE A 137 20.52 3.65 7.88
C ILE A 137 20.27 3.97 9.35
N SER A 138 20.75 3.13 10.27
CA SER A 138 20.53 3.28 11.72
C SER A 138 21.08 4.59 12.30
N HIS A 139 22.08 5.20 11.65
CA HIS A 139 22.68 6.49 12.01
C HIS A 139 21.88 7.70 11.50
N ILE A 140 20.93 7.50 10.56
CA ILE A 140 20.16 8.58 9.93
C ILE A 140 18.95 8.92 10.81
N PRO A 141 18.75 10.20 11.21
CA PRO A 141 17.54 10.61 11.89
C PRO A 141 16.28 10.26 11.08
N CYS A 142 15.33 9.55 11.69
CA CYS A 142 14.12 9.11 11.03
C CYS A 142 12.89 9.55 11.83
N TYR A 143 12.00 10.29 11.19
CA TYR A 143 10.72 10.72 11.75
C TYR A 143 9.59 10.00 11.03
N MET A 144 8.78 9.27 11.78
CA MET A 144 7.67 8.47 11.24
C MET A 144 6.35 8.96 11.79
N VAL A 145 5.34 9.10 10.92
CA VAL A 145 3.95 9.38 11.30
C VAL A 145 3.06 8.29 10.73
N GLN A 146 2.23 7.69 11.59
CA GLN A 146 1.37 6.58 11.22
C GLN A 146 -0.01 6.74 11.84
N GLY A 147 -1.07 6.56 11.06
CA GLY A 147 -2.44 6.49 11.56
C GLY A 147 -2.66 5.23 12.40
N ARG A 148 -3.39 5.35 13.52
CA ARG A 148 -3.73 4.21 14.37
C ARG A 148 -4.62 3.20 13.63
N TYR A 149 -5.53 3.70 12.83
CA TYR A 149 -6.52 2.92 12.08
C TYR A 149 -6.19 2.84 10.59
N ASP A 150 -4.91 2.93 10.25
CA ASP A 150 -4.43 2.70 8.90
C ASP A 150 -4.61 1.22 8.54
N LEU A 151 -5.56 0.94 7.65
CA LEU A 151 -5.89 -0.41 7.20
C LEU A 151 -5.13 -0.80 5.93
N VAL A 152 -4.68 0.19 5.17
CA VAL A 152 -3.85 -0.03 3.98
C VAL A 152 -2.45 -0.49 4.41
N CYS A 153 -1.83 0.29 5.32
CA CYS A 153 -0.52 0.00 5.90
C CYS A 153 -0.63 -0.10 7.43
N PRO A 154 -0.96 -1.26 7.99
CA PRO A 154 -1.18 -1.41 9.42
C PRO A 154 -0.04 -0.87 10.28
N ALA A 155 -0.37 -0.20 11.37
CA ALA A 155 0.58 0.44 12.29
C ALA A 155 1.68 -0.52 12.81
N ARG A 156 1.48 -1.82 12.68
CA ARG A 156 2.48 -2.86 12.99
C ARG A 156 3.76 -2.67 12.18
N SER A 157 3.68 -2.36 10.88
CA SER A 157 4.85 -2.16 10.03
C SER A 157 5.68 -0.97 10.49
N ALA A 158 5.03 0.16 10.82
CA ALA A 158 5.70 1.34 11.38
C ALA A 158 6.36 1.02 12.73
N TRP A 159 5.67 0.24 13.57
CA TRP A 159 6.19 -0.16 14.87
C TRP A 159 7.44 -1.05 14.74
N GLU A 160 7.41 -2.06 13.86
CA GLU A 160 8.55 -2.94 13.62
C GLU A 160 9.73 -2.17 13.03
N LEU A 161 9.50 -1.27 12.07
CA LEU A 161 10.54 -0.41 11.51
C LEU A 161 11.16 0.51 12.58
N SER A 162 10.33 1.08 13.48
CA SER A 162 10.85 1.92 14.55
C SER A 162 11.75 1.18 15.54
N LYS A 163 11.53 -0.12 15.72
CA LYS A 163 12.40 -0.98 16.54
C LYS A 163 13.71 -1.31 15.84
N ALA A 164 13.70 -1.39 14.53
CA ALA A 164 14.90 -1.64 13.73
C ALA A 164 15.77 -0.38 13.55
N LEU A 165 15.20 0.82 13.73
CA LEU A 165 15.88 2.11 13.57
C LEU A 165 16.01 2.84 14.92
N PRO A 166 17.13 2.67 15.65
CA PRO A 166 17.28 3.24 17.00
C PRO A 166 17.25 4.76 17.02
N ASN A 167 17.55 5.43 15.91
CA ASN A 167 17.55 6.89 15.77
C ASN A 167 16.23 7.42 15.17
N SER A 168 15.12 6.69 15.41
CA SER A 168 13.81 7.04 14.91
C SER A 168 12.88 7.58 15.98
N ASN A 169 11.95 8.44 15.54
CA ASN A 169 10.82 8.91 16.33
C ASN A 169 9.53 8.52 15.61
N LEU A 170 8.72 7.67 16.23
CA LEU A 170 7.42 7.25 15.71
C LEU A 170 6.30 7.95 16.44
N THR A 171 5.50 8.73 15.71
CA THR A 171 4.23 9.30 16.18
C THR A 171 3.08 8.49 15.60
N ILE A 172 2.24 7.93 16.46
CA ILE A 172 0.99 7.28 16.05
C ILE A 172 -0.16 8.25 16.31
N VAL A 173 -0.83 8.66 15.23
CA VAL A 173 -1.99 9.56 15.28
C VAL A 173 -3.21 8.74 15.70
N PRO A 174 -3.86 9.06 16.85
CA PRO A 174 -4.80 8.15 17.50
C PRO A 174 -6.13 7.99 16.76
N ASP A 175 -6.49 8.92 15.88
CA ASP A 175 -7.80 9.06 15.22
C ASP A 175 -7.71 9.20 13.69
N SER A 176 -6.65 8.66 13.09
CA SER A 176 -6.39 8.73 11.64
C SER A 176 -6.22 7.36 11.00
N GLY A 177 -6.62 7.27 9.72
CA GLY A 177 -6.36 6.17 8.80
C GLY A 177 -5.06 6.35 8.02
N HIS A 178 -5.08 6.00 6.71
CA HIS A 178 -3.90 6.03 5.85
C HIS A 178 -3.63 7.40 5.23
N SER A 179 -4.68 8.15 4.89
CA SER A 179 -4.55 9.40 4.14
C SER A 179 -3.92 10.52 4.98
N MET A 180 -2.99 11.27 4.38
CA MET A 180 -2.49 12.51 4.97
C MET A 180 -3.54 13.64 4.98
N GLY A 181 -4.65 13.47 4.33
CA GLY A 181 -5.77 14.41 4.27
C GLY A 181 -6.88 14.09 5.27
N GLU A 182 -6.59 13.33 6.33
CA GLU A 182 -7.53 13.14 7.44
C GLU A 182 -7.81 14.45 8.17
N VAL A 183 -9.03 14.57 8.71
CA VAL A 183 -9.49 15.76 9.44
C VAL A 183 -9.27 15.53 10.93
N SER A 184 -8.04 15.34 11.35
CA SER A 184 -7.69 15.13 12.76
C SER A 184 -6.68 16.17 13.26
#